data_db0443b7d81fbbbcdb728a793c40f86d
#
_entry.id   db0443b7d81fbbbcdb728a793c40f86d
#
_cell.length_a   1.000
_cell.length_b   1.000
_cell.length_c   1.000
_cell.angle_alpha   90.00
_cell.angle_beta   90.00
_cell.angle_gamma   90.00
#
_symmetry.space_group_name_H-M   'P 1'
#
loop_
_entity.id
_entity.type
_entity.pdbx_description
1 polymer ?
#
loop_
_entity_poly.entity_id
_entity_poly.type
_entity_poly.pdbx_seq_one_letter_code
_entity_poly.pdbx_strand_id
1 'polypeptide(L)'
;MAQYDEVYDKVCEMLCDAKDLEMTDLNPDMPLYQLRLDSLDYVELMVLAKKEFGVTIEPDVFINNVNMTLKELCEHLSEKSQ
;
A
#
# COMPACT_ATOMS: atom_id res chain seq x y z
N MET A 1 16.09 -0.50 6.72
CA MET A 1 15.18 -1.53 6.23
C MET A 1 13.89 -1.51 7.03
N ALA A 2 12.76 -1.32 6.37
CA ALA A 2 11.47 -1.29 7.07
C ALA A 2 10.94 -2.71 7.25
N GLN A 3 10.34 -2.96 8.41
CA GLN A 3 9.73 -4.26 8.66
C GLN A 3 8.28 -4.27 8.18
N TYR A 4 7.79 -5.46 7.89
CA TYR A 4 6.43 -5.62 7.38
C TYR A 4 5.39 -4.91 8.24
N ASP A 5 5.45 -5.10 9.56
CA ASP A 5 4.47 -4.50 10.47
C ASP A 5 4.46 -2.99 10.38
N GLU A 6 5.64 -2.39 10.28
CA GLU A 6 5.77 -0.95 10.16
C GLU A 6 5.21 -0.46 8.83
N VAL A 7 5.53 -1.18 7.75
CA VAL A 7 5.02 -0.84 6.42
C VAL A 7 3.49 -0.95 6.40
N TYR A 8 2.97 -2.02 6.96
CA TYR A 8 1.53 -2.25 7.01
C TYR A 8 0.82 -1.12 7.76
N ASP A 9 1.34 -0.73 8.92
CA ASP A 9 0.75 0.35 9.71
C ASP A 9 0.74 1.67 8.93
N LYS A 10 1.82 2.00 8.26
CA LYS A 10 1.92 3.24 7.50
C LYS A 10 0.96 3.25 6.30
N VAL A 11 0.91 2.14 5.58
CA VAL A 11 0.03 2.03 4.42
C VAL A 11 -1.43 2.09 4.86
N CYS A 12 -1.78 1.37 5.92
CA CYS A 12 -3.16 1.38 6.42
C CYS A 12 -3.56 2.75 6.91
N GLU A 13 -2.66 3.45 7.60
CA GLU A 13 -2.91 4.80 8.07
C GLU A 13 -3.22 5.75 6.91
N MET A 14 -2.43 5.66 5.84
CA MET A 14 -2.68 6.47 4.64
C MET A 14 -4.03 6.14 4.01
N LEU A 15 -4.35 4.85 3.89
CA LEU A 15 -5.61 4.42 3.30
C LEU A 15 -6.80 4.86 4.14
N CYS A 16 -6.68 4.82 5.45
CA CYS A 16 -7.74 5.29 6.34
C CYS A 16 -8.01 6.78 6.14
N ASP A 17 -6.95 7.56 5.99
CA ASP A 17 -7.09 8.98 5.73
C ASP A 17 -7.71 9.26 4.35
N ALA A 18 -7.20 8.56 3.33
CA ALA A 18 -7.60 8.81 1.95
C ALA A 18 -9.05 8.38 1.68
N LYS A 19 -9.49 7.32 2.33
CA LYS A 19 -10.81 6.72 2.09
C LYS A 19 -11.79 6.87 3.26
N ASP A 20 -11.39 7.58 4.30
CA ASP A 20 -12.22 7.76 5.50
C ASP A 20 -12.65 6.41 6.09
N LEU A 21 -11.67 5.50 6.18
CA LEU A 21 -11.89 4.16 6.73
C LEU A 21 -11.29 4.05 8.12
N GLU A 22 -11.67 2.99 8.84
CA GLU A 22 -11.06 2.66 10.12
C GLU A 22 -10.11 1.49 9.93
N MET A 23 -9.13 1.38 10.83
CA MET A 23 -8.17 0.28 10.78
C MET A 23 -8.85 -1.09 10.81
N THR A 24 -9.99 -1.18 11.49
CA THR A 24 -10.76 -2.43 11.56
C THR A 24 -11.41 -2.80 10.24
N ASP A 25 -11.53 -1.85 9.31
CA ASP A 25 -12.08 -2.11 7.99
C ASP A 25 -11.07 -2.74 7.04
N LEU A 26 -9.81 -2.80 7.47
CA LEU A 26 -8.71 -3.30 6.64
C LEU A 26 -8.22 -4.64 7.14
N ASN A 27 -7.82 -5.51 6.22
CA ASN A 27 -7.16 -6.75 6.59
C ASN A 27 -6.13 -7.11 5.50
N PRO A 28 -5.10 -7.89 5.87
CA PRO A 28 -4.01 -8.18 4.92
C PRO A 28 -4.43 -9.01 3.71
N ASP A 29 -5.49 -9.79 3.84
CA ASP A 29 -5.93 -10.66 2.74
C ASP A 29 -6.86 -9.97 1.76
N MET A 30 -7.28 -8.74 2.04
CA MET A 30 -8.21 -8.05 1.15
C MET A 30 -7.48 -7.53 -0.09
N PRO A 31 -8.08 -7.72 -1.28
CA PRO A 31 -7.51 -7.16 -2.50
C PRO A 31 -7.60 -5.64 -2.49
N LEU A 32 -6.61 -5.00 -3.09
CA LEU A 32 -6.58 -3.54 -3.15
C LEU A 32 -7.78 -2.98 -3.92
N TYR A 33 -8.29 -3.72 -4.91
CA TYR A 33 -9.42 -3.23 -5.70
C TYR A 33 -10.70 -3.09 -4.85
N GLN A 34 -10.80 -3.80 -3.74
CA GLN A 34 -11.96 -3.66 -2.84
C GLN A 34 -12.00 -2.30 -2.17
N LEU A 35 -10.85 -1.64 -2.09
CA LEU A 35 -10.77 -0.30 -1.52
C LEU A 35 -11.21 0.78 -2.50
N ARG A 36 -11.44 0.40 -3.75
CA ARG A 36 -11.85 1.33 -4.81
C ARG A 36 -10.89 2.49 -4.96
N LEU A 37 -9.60 2.15 -4.99
CA LEU A 37 -8.55 3.16 -5.14
C LEU A 37 -8.59 3.74 -6.55
N ASP A 38 -8.50 5.05 -6.65
CA ASP A 38 -8.40 5.73 -7.93
C ASP A 38 -6.93 6.06 -8.22
N SER A 39 -6.70 6.76 -9.34
CA SER A 39 -5.34 7.09 -9.74
C SER A 39 -4.61 7.91 -8.70
N LEU A 40 -5.32 8.85 -8.05
CA LEU A 40 -4.70 9.68 -7.02
C LEU A 40 -4.29 8.85 -5.81
N ASP A 41 -5.10 7.88 -5.43
CA ASP A 41 -4.78 7.02 -4.31
C ASP A 41 -3.54 6.19 -4.58
N TYR A 42 -3.40 5.67 -5.80
CA TYR A 42 -2.21 4.93 -6.19
C TYR A 42 -0.97 5.82 -6.20
N VAL A 43 -1.13 7.06 -6.68
CA VAL A 43 -0.02 8.03 -6.65
C VAL A 43 0.39 8.32 -5.21
N GLU A 44 -0.57 8.48 -4.32
CA GLU A 44 -0.27 8.70 -2.91
C GLU A 44 0.48 7.51 -2.29
N LEU A 45 0.11 6.29 -2.66
CA LEU A 45 0.84 5.10 -2.21
C LEU A 45 2.28 5.12 -2.72
N MET A 46 2.47 5.50 -3.97
CA MET A 46 3.81 5.57 -4.55
C MET A 46 4.66 6.64 -3.87
N VAL A 47 4.06 7.79 -3.57
CA VAL A 47 4.73 8.86 -2.84
C VAL A 47 5.09 8.42 -1.43
N LEU A 48 4.15 7.79 -0.74
CA LEU A 48 4.39 7.28 0.60
C LEU A 48 5.56 6.28 0.62
N ALA A 49 5.55 5.36 -0.32
CA ALA A 49 6.61 4.35 -0.41
C ALA A 49 7.98 4.99 -0.60
N LYS A 50 8.06 5.99 -1.45
CA LYS A 50 9.32 6.68 -1.70
C LYS A 50 9.75 7.49 -0.50
N LYS A 51 8.81 8.23 0.08
CA LYS A 51 9.10 9.14 1.19
C LYS A 51 9.46 8.38 2.47
N GLU A 52 8.70 7.36 2.80
CA GLU A 52 8.84 6.66 4.09
C GLU A 52 9.82 5.50 4.03
N PHE A 53 9.89 4.83 2.90
CA PHE A 53 10.67 3.58 2.79
C PHE A 53 11.76 3.63 1.74
N GLY A 54 11.84 4.70 0.96
CA GLY A 54 12.83 4.81 -0.10
C GLY A 54 12.58 3.88 -1.27
N VAL A 55 11.35 3.39 -1.42
CA VAL A 55 11.00 2.44 -2.46
C VAL A 55 10.29 3.16 -3.60
N THR A 56 10.74 2.92 -4.83
CA THR A 56 10.06 3.42 -6.02
C THR A 56 9.13 2.33 -6.54
N ILE A 57 7.83 2.58 -6.49
CA ILE A 57 6.83 1.68 -7.04
C ILE A 57 6.42 2.21 -8.40
N GLU A 58 6.48 1.35 -9.41
CA GLU A 58 6.05 1.74 -10.75
C GLU A 58 4.55 1.43 -10.92
N PRO A 59 3.84 2.22 -11.73
CA PRO A 59 2.41 1.97 -11.97
C PRO A 59 2.13 0.56 -12.48
N ASP A 60 3.07 -0.03 -13.22
CA ASP A 60 2.92 -1.39 -13.76
C ASP A 60 2.70 -2.43 -12.68
N VAL A 61 3.23 -2.20 -11.48
CA VAL A 61 3.05 -3.12 -10.36
C VAL A 61 1.56 -3.31 -10.07
N PHE A 62 0.79 -2.22 -10.10
CA PHE A 62 -0.65 -2.28 -9.85
C PHE A 62 -1.42 -2.79 -11.06
N ILE A 63 -1.02 -2.38 -12.26
CA ILE A 63 -1.69 -2.76 -13.50
C ILE A 63 -1.57 -4.27 -13.74
N ASN A 64 -0.39 -4.82 -13.51
CA ASN A 64 -0.11 -6.23 -13.77
C ASN A 64 -0.57 -7.14 -12.63
N ASN A 65 -0.94 -6.57 -11.49
CA ASN A 65 -1.32 -7.34 -10.31
C ASN A 65 -2.66 -6.84 -9.77
N VAL A 66 -3.71 -6.93 -10.60
CA VAL A 66 -5.02 -6.39 -10.25
C VAL A 66 -5.62 -7.04 -9.00
N ASN A 67 -5.21 -8.27 -8.70
CA ASN A 67 -5.69 -8.99 -7.52
C ASN A 67 -4.74 -8.87 -6.32
N MET A 68 -3.76 -7.97 -6.41
CA MET A 68 -2.80 -7.79 -5.32
C MET A 68 -3.53 -7.46 -4.02
N THR A 69 -3.17 -8.17 -2.96
CA THR A 69 -3.73 -7.91 -1.64
C THR A 69 -2.92 -6.85 -0.91
N LEU A 70 -3.51 -6.33 0.15
CA LEU A 70 -2.82 -5.37 1.01
C LEU A 70 -1.53 -5.99 1.57
N LYS A 71 -1.59 -7.26 1.96
CA LYS A 71 -0.42 -7.99 2.44
C LYS A 71 0.68 -8.04 1.37
N GLU A 72 0.33 -8.37 0.15
CA GLU A 72 1.31 -8.46 -0.93
C GLU A 72 1.98 -7.11 -1.21
N LEU A 73 1.21 -6.04 -1.18
CA LEU A 73 1.76 -4.70 -1.34
C LEU A 73 2.76 -4.40 -0.22
N CYS A 74 2.38 -4.67 1.02
CA CYS A 74 3.24 -4.38 2.16
C CYS A 74 4.50 -5.24 2.16
N GLU A 75 4.37 -6.51 1.76
CA GLU A 75 5.53 -7.39 1.62
C GLU A 75 6.49 -6.86 0.55
N HIS A 76 5.95 -6.42 -0.58
CA HIS A 76 6.75 -5.85 -1.65
C HIS A 76 7.54 -4.63 -1.14
N LEU A 77 6.86 -3.75 -0.42
CA LEU A 77 7.50 -2.54 0.13
C LEU A 77 8.57 -2.90 1.16
N SER A 78 8.30 -3.86 2.04
CA SER A 78 9.27 -4.23 3.06
C SER A 78 10.50 -4.89 2.46
N GLU A 79 10.32 -5.71 1.43
CA GLU A 79 11.43 -6.37 0.74
C GLU A 79 12.30 -5.38 -0.03
N LYS A 80 11.71 -4.34 -0.59
CA LYS A 80 12.42 -3.36 -1.40
C LYS A 80 12.95 -2.18 -0.59
N SER A 81 12.51 -2.03 0.65
CA SER A 81 12.96 -0.92 1.48
C SER A 81 14.43 -1.08 1.85
N GLN A 82 15.08 0.04 2.08
CA GLN A 82 16.50 0.05 2.43
C GLN A 82 16.73 0.71 3.77
#